data_18384a9f693e591b7868486bae97bcf2
#
_entry.id   18384a9f693e591b7868486bae97bcf2
#
_cell.length_a   1.000
_cell.length_b   1.000
_cell.length_c   1.000
_cell.angle_alpha   90.00
_cell.angle_beta   90.00
_cell.angle_gamma   90.00
#
_symmetry.space_group_name_H-M   'P 1'
#
loop_
_entity.id
_entity.type
_entity.pdbx_description
1 polymer ?
#
loop_
_entity_poly.entity_id
_entity_poly.type
_entity_poly.pdbx_seq_one_letter_code
_entity_poly.pdbx_strand_id
1 'polypeptide(L)'
;EVKLLEMLHAKRVVWLDYGSLVGDDTDGHIDTTVRVAPNNTLVFVGCEDENDEQYADFLSLKKQLQTLKTLSGEAYRLIELPMPTAIYCDDERLPATYANFLIINNVVILPTYNQPENDKKATEQLQKAFPEHRIVGVDARTVIKQHGSLHCLTMQIPQEAEGIL
;
A
#
# COMPACT_ATOMS: atom_id res chain seq x y z
N GLU A 1 16.88 -15.40 -0.93
CA GLU A 1 16.05 -15.31 -2.14
C GLU A 1 15.58 -16.69 -2.61
N VAL A 2 16.47 -17.66 -2.88
CA VAL A 2 16.13 -19.02 -3.38
C VAL A 2 15.04 -19.68 -2.52
N LYS A 3 15.19 -19.67 -1.21
CA LYS A 3 14.20 -20.26 -0.29
C LYS A 3 12.81 -19.58 -0.36
N LEU A 4 12.76 -18.26 -0.59
CA LEU A 4 11.49 -17.54 -0.79
C LEU A 4 10.82 -17.98 -2.09
N LEU A 5 11.58 -18.11 -3.17
CA LEU A 5 11.06 -18.55 -4.46
C LEU A 5 10.47 -19.96 -4.38
N GLU A 6 11.18 -20.87 -3.69
CA GLU A 6 10.73 -22.25 -3.49
C GLU A 6 9.46 -22.33 -2.63
N MET A 7 9.43 -21.66 -1.47
CA MET A 7 8.31 -21.73 -0.53
C MET A 7 7.04 -21.05 -1.05
N LEU A 8 7.19 -19.95 -1.78
CA LEU A 8 6.07 -19.17 -2.34
C LEU A 8 5.70 -19.60 -3.76
N HIS A 9 6.37 -20.60 -4.33
CA HIS A 9 6.24 -21.01 -5.73
C HIS A 9 6.32 -19.81 -6.69
N ALA A 10 7.16 -18.83 -6.33
CA ALA A 10 7.35 -17.60 -7.11
C ALA A 10 8.46 -17.78 -8.15
N LYS A 11 8.36 -17.05 -9.26
CA LYS A 11 9.37 -17.07 -10.33
C LYS A 11 10.45 -16.02 -10.15
N ARG A 12 10.18 -14.99 -9.37
CA ARG A 12 11.08 -13.85 -9.16
C ARG A 12 10.76 -13.16 -7.83
N VAL A 13 11.78 -12.66 -7.16
CA VAL A 13 11.68 -11.68 -6.09
C VAL A 13 12.08 -10.33 -6.66
N VAL A 14 11.33 -9.30 -6.37
CA VAL A 14 11.65 -7.90 -6.68
C VAL A 14 11.90 -7.19 -5.37
N TRP A 15 13.10 -6.66 -5.21
CA TRP A 15 13.48 -5.88 -4.05
C TRP A 15 13.21 -4.40 -4.31
N LEU A 16 12.65 -3.71 -3.32
CA LEU A 16 12.50 -2.26 -3.32
C LEU A 16 13.44 -1.68 -2.26
N ASP A 17 14.22 -0.69 -2.66
CA ASP A 17 15.25 -0.09 -1.83
C ASP A 17 14.77 1.19 -1.11
N TYR A 18 13.58 1.65 -1.47
CA TYR A 18 12.98 2.91 -1.04
C TYR A 18 11.53 2.71 -0.61
N GLY A 19 10.95 3.71 0.03
CA GLY A 19 9.57 3.71 0.50
C GLY A 19 9.46 3.35 1.97
N SER A 20 10.37 3.85 2.80
CA SER A 20 10.34 3.70 4.24
C SER A 20 9.31 4.67 4.84
N LEU A 21 8.20 4.14 5.35
CA LEU A 21 7.13 4.94 5.94
C LEU A 21 7.48 5.32 7.38
N VAL A 22 7.55 6.62 7.66
CA VAL A 22 7.81 7.11 9.02
C VAL A 22 6.66 6.71 9.94
N GLY A 23 7.01 6.21 11.13
CA GLY A 23 6.07 5.73 12.14
C GLY A 23 5.70 4.25 11.98
N ASP A 24 6.06 3.58 10.87
CA ASP A 24 5.95 2.13 10.76
C ASP A 24 7.03 1.48 11.65
N ASP A 25 6.63 0.68 12.62
CA ASP A 25 7.52 -0.03 13.55
C ASP A 25 7.99 -1.39 13.03
N THR A 26 7.51 -1.77 11.87
CA THR A 26 7.91 -2.98 11.19
C THR A 26 9.09 -2.73 10.26
N ASP A 27 9.98 -3.68 10.08
CA ASP A 27 11.19 -3.55 9.27
C ASP A 27 10.92 -3.39 7.76
N GLY A 28 10.03 -2.44 7.38
CA GLY A 28 9.70 -2.10 6.01
C GLY A 28 8.68 -3.04 5.36
N HIS A 29 7.51 -3.23 5.96
CA HIS A 29 6.43 -4.00 5.36
C HIS A 29 5.92 -3.34 4.08
N ILE A 30 6.02 -4.07 2.97
CA ILE A 30 5.70 -3.57 1.63
C ILE A 30 4.25 -3.09 1.47
N ASP A 31 3.31 -3.67 2.22
CA ASP A 31 1.88 -3.37 2.14
C ASP A 31 1.49 -1.99 2.70
N THR A 32 2.44 -1.29 3.33
CA THR A 32 2.27 0.11 3.75
C THR A 32 2.61 1.10 2.63
N THR A 33 3.33 0.67 1.59
CA THR A 33 3.88 1.57 0.56
C THR A 33 3.55 1.17 -0.87
N VAL A 34 3.63 -0.13 -1.23
CA VAL A 34 3.35 -0.63 -2.58
C VAL A 34 2.46 -1.86 -2.54
N ARG A 35 1.45 -1.90 -3.40
CA ARG A 35 0.50 -3.02 -3.53
C ARG A 35 0.35 -3.46 -4.98
N VAL A 36 0.12 -4.75 -5.16
CA VAL A 36 -0.22 -5.32 -6.47
C VAL A 36 -1.73 -5.20 -6.70
N ALA A 37 -2.11 -4.82 -7.93
CA ALA A 37 -3.49 -4.74 -8.39
C ALA A 37 -3.64 -5.48 -9.72
N PRO A 38 -4.88 -5.74 -10.20
CA PRO A 38 -5.12 -6.41 -11.48
C PRO A 38 -4.41 -5.75 -12.66
N ASN A 39 -4.25 -6.51 -13.74
CA ASN A 39 -3.73 -6.03 -15.03
C ASN A 39 -2.32 -5.43 -14.95
N ASN A 40 -1.39 -6.14 -14.27
CA ASN A 40 0.00 -5.71 -14.12
C ASN A 40 0.12 -4.28 -13.55
N THR A 41 -0.72 -3.95 -12.58
CA THR A 41 -0.74 -2.63 -11.94
C THR A 41 -0.04 -2.69 -10.58
N LEU A 42 0.81 -1.71 -10.31
CA LEU A 42 1.33 -1.41 -8.99
C LEU A 42 0.66 -0.13 -8.48
N VAL A 43 0.07 -0.22 -7.30
CA VAL A 43 -0.48 0.92 -6.55
C VAL A 43 0.53 1.29 -5.48
N PHE A 44 0.93 2.54 -5.39
CA PHE A 44 1.93 2.98 -4.44
C PHE A 44 1.60 4.36 -3.87
N VAL A 45 2.14 4.68 -2.71
CA VAL A 45 2.03 6.02 -2.12
C VAL A 45 3.10 6.92 -2.70
N GLY A 46 2.73 8.13 -3.13
CA GLY A 46 3.67 9.17 -3.53
C GLY A 46 3.60 10.35 -2.57
N CYS A 47 4.72 11.02 -2.36
CA CYS A 47 4.82 12.25 -1.58
C CYS A 47 5.00 13.43 -2.53
N GLU A 48 4.06 14.40 -2.52
CA GLU A 48 4.09 15.59 -3.38
C GLU A 48 4.66 16.82 -2.63
N ASP A 49 4.70 16.80 -1.29
CA ASP A 49 5.24 17.91 -0.48
C ASP A 49 6.76 17.79 -0.36
N GLU A 50 7.48 18.70 -1.01
CA GLU A 50 8.96 18.75 -0.99
C GLU A 50 9.54 19.05 0.40
N ASN A 51 8.73 19.55 1.33
CA ASN A 51 9.14 19.82 2.69
C ASN A 51 8.90 18.63 3.63
N ASP A 52 8.20 17.58 3.20
CA ASP A 52 8.01 16.36 3.98
C ASP A 52 9.32 15.58 4.05
N GLU A 53 9.69 15.13 5.23
CA GLU A 53 10.91 14.33 5.49
C GLU A 53 10.97 13.04 4.64
N GLN A 54 9.82 12.52 4.18
CA GLN A 54 9.73 11.32 3.35
C GLN A 54 9.82 11.61 1.84
N TYR A 55 9.78 12.88 1.42
CA TYR A 55 9.72 13.26 0.01
C TYR A 55 10.79 12.60 -0.85
N ALA A 56 12.07 12.73 -0.45
CA ALA A 56 13.20 12.23 -1.23
C ALA A 56 13.18 10.71 -1.39
N ASP A 57 12.78 9.99 -0.35
CA ASP A 57 12.70 8.54 -0.36
C ASP A 57 11.55 8.04 -1.24
N PHE A 58 10.35 8.61 -1.11
CA PHE A 58 9.20 8.24 -1.96
C PHE A 58 9.35 8.67 -3.41
N LEU A 59 10.07 9.77 -3.69
CA LEU A 59 10.47 10.13 -5.05
C LEU A 59 11.41 9.07 -5.65
N SER A 60 12.32 8.54 -4.85
CA SER A 60 13.24 7.47 -5.27
C SER A 60 12.50 6.15 -5.49
N LEU A 61 11.54 5.81 -4.61
CA LEU A 61 10.63 4.69 -4.81
C LEU A 61 9.91 4.79 -6.15
N LYS A 62 9.29 5.93 -6.44
CA LYS A 62 8.59 6.16 -7.72
C LYS A 62 9.50 5.92 -8.93
N LYS A 63 10.72 6.45 -8.89
CA LYS A 63 11.71 6.22 -9.96
C LYS A 63 12.07 4.73 -10.09
N GLN A 64 12.27 4.03 -8.99
CA GLN A 64 12.55 2.59 -8.99
C GLN A 64 11.38 1.81 -9.60
N LEU A 65 10.13 2.09 -9.20
CA LEU A 65 8.94 1.42 -9.73
C LEU A 65 8.81 1.60 -11.26
N GLN A 66 9.19 2.76 -11.81
CA GLN A 66 9.17 3.03 -13.25
C GLN A 66 10.15 2.15 -14.04
N THR A 67 11.20 1.62 -13.40
CA THR A 67 12.16 0.72 -14.06
C THR A 67 11.71 -0.74 -14.09
N LEU A 68 10.75 -1.10 -13.25
CA LEU A 68 10.30 -2.48 -13.09
C LEU A 68 9.58 -2.98 -14.35
N LYS A 69 9.79 -4.26 -14.64
CA LYS A 69 9.16 -4.97 -15.75
C LYS A 69 8.43 -6.20 -15.26
N THR A 70 7.35 -6.54 -15.90
CA THR A 70 6.66 -7.82 -15.73
C THR A 70 7.54 -9.00 -16.15
N LEU A 71 7.10 -10.22 -15.95
CA LEU A 71 7.80 -11.40 -16.45
C LEU A 71 7.82 -11.47 -17.99
N SER A 72 6.87 -10.84 -18.67
CA SER A 72 6.83 -10.69 -20.12
C SER A 72 7.70 -9.54 -20.66
N GLY A 73 8.33 -8.75 -19.78
CA GLY A 73 9.20 -7.62 -20.16
C GLY A 73 8.47 -6.28 -20.35
N GLU A 74 7.16 -6.24 -20.14
CA GLU A 74 6.35 -5.02 -20.22
C GLU A 74 6.50 -4.16 -18.96
N ALA A 75 6.29 -2.84 -19.09
CA ALA A 75 6.25 -1.96 -17.93
C ALA A 75 4.98 -2.23 -17.10
N TYR A 76 5.09 -2.09 -15.78
CA TYR A 76 3.90 -2.06 -14.93
C TYR A 76 3.11 -0.76 -15.15
N ARG A 77 1.79 -0.86 -15.07
CA ARG A 77 0.93 0.30 -14.90
C ARG A 77 1.09 0.79 -13.46
N LEU A 78 1.39 2.08 -13.29
CA LEU A 78 1.58 2.69 -11.98
C LEU A 78 0.38 3.56 -11.62
N ILE A 79 -0.17 3.36 -10.43
CA ILE A 79 -1.24 4.19 -9.84
C ILE A 79 -0.70 4.77 -8.54
N GLU A 80 -0.55 6.08 -8.51
CA GLU A 80 -0.05 6.82 -7.36
C GLU A 80 -1.20 7.27 -6.46
N LEU A 81 -1.14 6.89 -5.18
CA LEU A 81 -2.00 7.38 -4.12
C LEU A 81 -1.34 8.59 -3.46
N PRO A 82 -2.11 9.58 -2.99
CA PRO A 82 -1.53 10.69 -2.25
C PRO A 82 -0.89 10.20 -0.93
N MET A 83 0.07 10.95 -0.42
CA MET A 83 0.50 10.85 0.98
C MET A 83 -0.55 11.54 1.86
N PRO A 84 -1.03 10.90 2.94
CA PRO A 84 -1.81 11.64 3.93
C PRO A 84 -0.98 12.76 4.54
N THR A 85 -1.61 13.90 4.83
CA THR A 85 -0.99 14.91 5.68
C THR A 85 -0.60 14.27 7.01
N ALA A 86 0.60 14.56 7.51
CA ALA A 86 1.17 13.94 8.70
C ALA A 86 0.20 13.99 9.90
N ILE A 87 0.04 12.87 10.57
CA ILE A 87 -0.77 12.70 11.78
C ILE A 87 0.18 12.36 12.92
N TYR A 88 0.01 13.04 14.05
CA TYR A 88 0.85 12.85 15.22
C TYR A 88 0.04 12.37 16.42
N CYS A 89 0.69 11.59 17.29
CA CYS A 89 0.22 11.26 18.64
C CYS A 89 1.42 11.35 19.59
N ASP A 90 1.30 12.11 20.68
CA ASP A 90 2.38 12.30 21.66
C ASP A 90 3.73 12.71 21.03
N ASP A 91 3.69 13.65 20.07
CA ASP A 91 4.80 14.15 19.26
C ASP A 91 5.44 13.13 18.29
N GLU A 92 4.93 11.91 18.23
CA GLU A 92 5.37 10.90 17.26
C GLU A 92 4.49 10.92 16.01
N ARG A 93 5.12 10.89 14.82
CA ARG A 93 4.42 10.77 13.53
C ARG A 93 3.91 9.35 13.36
N LEU A 94 2.61 9.23 13.09
CA LEU A 94 1.96 7.95 12.88
C LEU A 94 2.06 7.50 11.40
N PRO A 95 2.07 6.18 11.12
CA PRO A 95 2.24 5.63 9.77
C PRO A 95 0.95 5.70 8.95
N ALA A 96 0.46 6.90 8.70
CA ALA A 96 -0.71 7.10 7.86
C ALA A 96 -0.40 6.82 6.38
N THR A 97 -1.12 5.90 5.77
CA THR A 97 -0.92 5.51 4.37
C THR A 97 -2.21 5.00 3.73
N TYR A 98 -2.49 5.40 2.50
CA TYR A 98 -3.60 4.86 1.72
C TYR A 98 -3.28 3.50 1.07
N ALA A 99 -2.01 3.05 1.07
CA ALA A 99 -1.64 1.77 0.47
C ALA A 99 -2.03 0.56 1.34
N ASN A 100 -2.27 0.74 2.64
CA ASN A 100 -2.63 -0.37 3.52
C ASN A 100 -4.13 -0.74 3.44
N PHE A 101 -4.65 -0.77 2.19
CA PHE A 101 -6.02 -1.19 1.91
C PHE A 101 -6.17 -2.71 1.92
N LEU A 102 -7.38 -3.18 2.22
CA LEU A 102 -7.75 -4.60 2.20
C LEU A 102 -8.63 -4.89 0.97
N ILE A 103 -8.30 -5.95 0.24
CA ILE A 103 -9.13 -6.48 -0.84
C ILE A 103 -9.92 -7.66 -0.28
N ILE A 104 -11.24 -7.58 -0.31
CA ILE A 104 -12.12 -8.66 0.14
C ILE A 104 -13.28 -8.83 -0.83
N ASN A 105 -13.32 -9.96 -1.52
CA ASN A 105 -14.31 -10.25 -2.57
C ASN A 105 -14.39 -9.09 -3.59
N ASN A 106 -15.56 -8.43 -3.70
CA ASN A 106 -15.81 -7.34 -4.64
C ASN A 106 -15.65 -5.94 -4.00
N VAL A 107 -14.97 -5.85 -2.86
CA VAL A 107 -14.79 -4.60 -2.11
C VAL A 107 -13.31 -4.37 -1.84
N VAL A 108 -12.89 -3.13 -1.94
CA VAL A 108 -11.60 -2.66 -1.40
C VAL A 108 -11.90 -1.74 -0.23
N ILE A 109 -11.42 -2.10 0.95
CA ILE A 109 -11.55 -1.27 2.15
C ILE A 109 -10.32 -0.37 2.22
N LEU A 110 -10.55 0.93 2.08
CA LEU A 110 -9.53 1.97 2.05
C LEU A 110 -9.41 2.63 3.42
N PRO A 111 -8.22 2.67 4.05
CA PRO A 111 -8.02 3.51 5.23
C PRO A 111 -8.23 4.99 4.86
N THR A 112 -8.99 5.72 5.67
CA THR A 112 -9.21 7.16 5.55
C THR A 112 -8.75 7.87 6.82
N TYR A 113 -8.49 9.18 6.71
CA TYR A 113 -7.83 9.92 7.80
C TYR A 113 -8.54 11.22 8.16
N ASN A 114 -9.83 11.37 7.78
CA ASN A 114 -10.58 12.62 7.93
C ASN A 114 -9.89 13.81 7.23
N GLN A 115 -9.32 13.54 6.06
CA GLN A 115 -8.66 14.49 5.17
C GLN A 115 -9.42 14.50 3.83
N PRO A 116 -10.53 15.24 3.71
CA PRO A 116 -11.51 15.07 2.62
C PRO A 116 -10.90 15.10 1.20
N GLU A 117 -9.95 15.99 0.95
CA GLU A 117 -9.28 16.09 -0.35
C GLU A 117 -8.40 14.87 -0.65
N ASN A 118 -7.58 14.47 0.32
CA ASN A 118 -6.70 13.30 0.18
C ASN A 118 -7.51 11.99 0.15
N ASP A 119 -8.51 11.85 1.04
CA ASP A 119 -9.38 10.67 1.09
C ASP A 119 -10.14 10.49 -0.24
N LYS A 120 -10.62 11.59 -0.83
CA LYS A 120 -11.27 11.60 -2.14
C LYS A 120 -10.28 11.23 -3.24
N LYS A 121 -9.10 11.88 -3.30
CA LYS A 121 -8.06 11.60 -4.29
C LYS A 121 -7.63 10.14 -4.24
N ALA A 122 -7.41 9.59 -3.03
CA ALA A 122 -7.06 8.19 -2.84
C ALA A 122 -8.16 7.25 -3.36
N THR A 123 -9.43 7.53 -3.05
CA THR A 123 -10.58 6.76 -3.54
C THR A 123 -10.63 6.74 -5.07
N GLU A 124 -10.49 7.91 -5.71
CA GLU A 124 -10.52 8.03 -7.17
C GLU A 124 -9.37 7.30 -7.86
N GLN A 125 -8.15 7.36 -7.30
CA GLN A 125 -7.00 6.63 -7.83
C GLN A 125 -7.18 5.13 -7.65
N LEU A 126 -7.64 4.70 -6.48
CA LEU A 126 -7.84 3.29 -6.19
C LEU A 126 -8.97 2.69 -7.07
N GLN A 127 -10.02 3.45 -7.37
CA GLN A 127 -11.07 3.03 -8.31
C GLN A 127 -10.53 2.76 -9.73
N LYS A 128 -9.47 3.47 -10.15
CA LYS A 128 -8.80 3.20 -11.44
C LYS A 128 -8.01 1.89 -11.43
N ALA A 129 -7.48 1.50 -10.26
CA ALA A 129 -6.77 0.24 -10.08
C ALA A 129 -7.73 -0.96 -9.99
N PHE A 130 -8.92 -0.74 -9.41
CA PHE A 130 -9.94 -1.75 -9.15
C PHE A 130 -11.31 -1.34 -9.72
N PRO A 131 -11.47 -1.29 -11.05
CA PRO A 131 -12.68 -0.77 -11.69
C PRO A 131 -13.94 -1.59 -11.37
N GLU A 132 -13.80 -2.89 -11.10
CA GLU A 132 -14.90 -3.81 -10.80
C GLU A 132 -15.25 -3.89 -9.31
N HIS A 133 -14.46 -3.24 -8.44
CA HIS A 133 -14.66 -3.28 -6.99
C HIS A 133 -15.31 -2.01 -6.48
N ARG A 134 -16.09 -2.13 -5.43
CA ARG A 134 -16.56 -0.99 -4.65
C ARG A 134 -15.47 -0.57 -3.67
N ILE A 135 -15.07 0.70 -3.70
CA ILE A 135 -14.15 1.26 -2.72
C ILE A 135 -14.95 1.76 -1.51
N VAL A 136 -14.58 1.32 -0.31
CA VAL A 136 -15.24 1.70 0.95
C VAL A 136 -14.20 2.29 1.89
N GLY A 137 -14.35 3.56 2.23
CA GLY A 137 -13.48 4.23 3.21
C GLY A 137 -13.83 3.83 4.64
N VAL A 138 -12.80 3.57 5.46
CA VAL A 138 -12.90 3.31 6.90
C VAL A 138 -11.90 4.20 7.62
N ASP A 139 -12.36 4.96 8.62
CA ASP A 139 -11.48 5.84 9.41
C ASP A 139 -10.45 5.03 10.20
N ALA A 140 -9.18 5.19 9.83
CA ALA A 140 -8.07 4.45 10.39
C ALA A 140 -7.26 5.25 11.44
N ARG A 141 -7.68 6.48 11.80
CA ARG A 141 -6.94 7.34 12.74
C ARG A 141 -6.73 6.71 14.12
N THR A 142 -7.63 5.85 14.56
CA THR A 142 -7.45 5.09 15.80
C THR A 142 -6.54 3.89 15.60
N VAL A 143 -6.67 3.22 14.46
CA VAL A 143 -5.90 2.01 14.14
C VAL A 143 -4.42 2.30 14.01
N ILE A 144 -4.03 3.36 13.33
CA ILE A 144 -2.61 3.70 13.11
C ILE A 144 -1.83 4.04 14.39
N LYS A 145 -2.51 4.27 15.52
CA LYS A 145 -1.86 4.46 16.83
C LYS A 145 -1.10 3.22 17.35
N GLN A 146 -1.37 2.06 16.78
CA GLN A 146 -0.62 0.82 17.05
C GLN A 146 0.49 0.56 16.01
N HIS A 147 0.87 1.56 15.22
CA HIS A 147 1.92 1.51 14.19
C HIS A 147 1.64 0.57 13.01
N GLY A 148 0.39 0.15 12.82
CA GLY A 148 -0.11 -0.58 11.64
C GLY A 148 -1.42 0.04 11.16
N SER A 149 -2.01 -0.44 10.05
CA SER A 149 -3.28 0.04 9.54
C SER A 149 -4.24 -1.12 9.20
N LEU A 150 -5.22 -0.92 8.32
CA LEU A 150 -6.33 -1.87 8.13
C LEU A 150 -5.87 -3.25 7.66
N HIS A 151 -4.99 -3.33 6.68
CA HIS A 151 -4.49 -4.61 6.16
C HIS A 151 -3.69 -5.37 7.23
N CYS A 152 -2.91 -4.66 8.03
CA CYS A 152 -2.12 -5.24 9.13
C CYS A 152 -2.97 -5.90 10.22
N LEU A 153 -4.26 -5.54 10.35
CA LEU A 153 -5.21 -6.17 11.28
C LEU A 153 -5.85 -7.45 10.75
N THR A 154 -5.54 -7.86 9.53
CA THR A 154 -6.27 -8.92 8.84
C THR A 154 -5.44 -10.19 8.65
N MET A 155 -6.13 -11.30 8.52
CA MET A 155 -5.58 -12.59 8.10
C MET A 155 -6.35 -13.05 6.87
N GLN A 156 -5.66 -13.37 5.80
CA GLN A 156 -6.28 -13.92 4.61
C GLN A 156 -6.39 -15.45 4.72
N ILE A 157 -7.61 -15.95 4.62
CA ILE A 157 -7.91 -17.37 4.65
C ILE A 157 -8.51 -17.74 3.29
N PRO A 158 -7.85 -18.62 2.51
CA PRO A 158 -8.42 -19.11 1.26
C PRO A 158 -9.75 -19.85 1.49
N GLN A 159 -10.70 -19.72 0.56
CA GLN A 159 -12.03 -20.31 0.66
C GLN A 159 -11.98 -21.85 0.85
N GLU A 160 -11.02 -22.52 0.22
CA GLU A 160 -10.83 -23.96 0.35
C GLU A 160 -10.38 -24.37 1.77
N ALA A 161 -9.93 -23.45 2.59
CA ALA A 161 -9.52 -23.69 3.96
C ALA A 161 -10.61 -23.46 5.01
N GLU A 162 -11.80 -22.91 4.62
CA GLU A 162 -12.90 -22.59 5.55
C GLU A 162 -13.41 -23.82 6.32
N GLY A 163 -13.20 -25.03 5.83
CA GLY A 163 -13.59 -26.28 6.53
C GLY A 163 -12.53 -26.85 7.49
N ILE A 164 -11.38 -26.19 7.65
CA ILE A 164 -10.24 -26.64 8.45
C ILE A 164 -10.08 -25.80 9.73
N LEU A 165 -10.71 -24.65 9.80
CA LEU A 165 -10.79 -23.74 10.94
C LEU A 165 -12.13 -23.92 11.65
#